data_2b8680d233a457a733c0b35ee97cda15
#
_entry.id   2b8680d233a457a733c0b35ee97cda15
#
_cell.length_a   1.000
_cell.length_b   1.000
_cell.length_c   1.000
_cell.angle_alpha   90.00
_cell.angle_beta   90.00
_cell.angle_gamma   90.00
#
_symmetry.space_group_name_H-M   'P 1'
#
loop_
_entity.id
_entity.type
_entity.pdbx_description
1 polymer ?
#
loop_
_entity_poly.entity_id
_entity_poly.type
_entity_poly.pdbx_seq_one_letter_code
_entity_poly.pdbx_strand_id
1 'polypeptide(L)'
;MYWEEISEKKWNSGKMYRSWDVTDIAQEKTEHPVIYFDMDGVLAEWNWAKSDEHPDGVTMEEVFSPGYFRGLKPIDEYIELANTLHSKGADVRILSKSCFMAIKEKWEWLQENLPFIKKEHVYFVPLDEEKTGFVPEISDYDVLIDDYNPNLENWTGIPIKAITDKNTINPRFKWIEQDSPVFKKTDIIAYEMLNVLKQ
;
A
#
# COMPACT_ATOMS: atom_id res chain seq x y z
N MET A 1 -16.37 5.52 -9.92
CA MET A 1 -15.65 5.26 -11.19
C MET A 1 -14.41 4.44 -10.84
N TYR A 2 -14.27 3.28 -11.43
CA TYR A 2 -13.09 2.46 -11.16
C TYR A 2 -11.92 2.94 -12.02
N TRP A 3 -10.70 2.80 -11.51
CA TRP A 3 -9.46 3.17 -12.23
C TRP A 3 -9.34 2.54 -13.64
N GLU A 4 -9.98 1.39 -13.91
CA GLU A 4 -10.04 0.77 -15.25
C GLU A 4 -10.77 1.62 -16.29
N GLU A 5 -11.63 2.54 -15.87
CA GLU A 5 -12.42 3.42 -16.75
C GLU A 5 -11.70 4.74 -17.03
N ILE A 6 -10.51 4.91 -16.48
CA ILE A 6 -9.76 6.16 -16.56
C ILE A 6 -8.77 6.09 -17.71
N SER A 7 -8.75 7.14 -18.54
CA SER A 7 -7.72 7.27 -19.56
C SER A 7 -6.39 7.73 -18.95
N GLU A 8 -5.27 7.35 -19.55
CA GLU A 8 -3.94 7.78 -19.15
C GLU A 8 -3.82 9.30 -19.01
N LYS A 9 -4.42 10.07 -19.95
CA LYS A 9 -4.44 11.53 -19.88
C LYS A 9 -5.13 12.05 -18.62
N LYS A 10 -6.18 11.40 -18.21
CA LYS A 10 -6.93 11.76 -17.01
C LYS A 10 -6.15 11.34 -15.76
N TRP A 11 -5.48 10.18 -15.82
CA TRP A 11 -4.59 9.71 -14.77
C TRP A 11 -3.49 10.75 -14.50
N ASN A 12 -2.76 11.15 -15.51
CA ASN A 12 -1.64 12.09 -15.40
C ASN A 12 -2.06 13.54 -15.10
N SER A 13 -3.34 13.88 -15.22
CA SER A 13 -3.82 15.24 -14.89
C SER A 13 -4.08 15.49 -13.41
N GLY A 14 -4.10 14.45 -12.59
CA GLY A 14 -4.40 14.51 -11.15
C GLY A 14 -5.82 15.03 -10.80
N LYS A 15 -6.46 15.72 -11.74
CA LYS A 15 -7.71 16.44 -11.51
C LYS A 15 -8.93 15.54 -11.33
N MET A 16 -8.91 14.34 -11.90
CA MET A 16 -10.07 13.45 -11.86
C MET A 16 -10.20 12.65 -10.58
N TYR A 17 -9.11 12.48 -9.87
CA TYR A 17 -9.12 11.67 -8.64
C TYR A 17 -9.66 12.45 -7.45
N ARG A 18 -9.48 13.76 -7.46
CA ARG A 18 -10.11 14.65 -6.49
C ARG A 18 -11.62 14.79 -6.72
N SER A 19 -12.10 14.45 -7.93
CA SER A 19 -13.52 14.42 -8.30
C SER A 19 -14.09 13.01 -8.41
N TRP A 20 -13.36 11.99 -7.99
CA TRP A 20 -14.01 10.78 -7.59
C TRP A 20 -15.00 11.20 -6.54
N ASP A 21 -16.22 11.21 -6.98
CA ASP A 21 -17.31 11.30 -6.03
C ASP A 21 -17.16 10.07 -5.16
N VAL A 22 -16.38 10.28 -4.11
CA VAL A 22 -16.20 9.35 -3.03
C VAL A 22 -17.55 9.00 -2.43
N THR A 23 -18.59 9.76 -2.83
CA THR A 23 -19.99 9.53 -2.54
C THR A 23 -20.60 8.33 -3.27
N ASP A 24 -20.06 7.92 -4.43
CA ASP A 24 -20.58 6.74 -5.14
C ASP A 24 -19.93 5.41 -4.70
N ILE A 25 -18.74 5.47 -4.16
CA ILE A 25 -18.24 4.42 -3.29
C ILE A 25 -18.79 4.80 -1.93
N ALA A 26 -19.94 4.27 -1.57
CA ALA A 26 -20.50 4.44 -0.25
C ALA A 26 -19.39 4.07 0.74
N GLN A 27 -18.70 5.10 1.20
CA GLN A 27 -17.79 4.98 2.31
C GLN A 27 -18.71 4.78 3.49
N GLU A 28 -19.08 3.56 3.67
CA GLU A 28 -19.39 3.14 5.01
C GLU A 28 -18.12 3.48 5.79
N LYS A 29 -18.17 4.64 6.46
CA LYS A 29 -17.23 4.99 7.51
C LYS A 29 -17.36 3.83 8.46
N THR A 30 -16.46 2.87 8.33
CA THR A 30 -16.46 1.72 9.23
C THR A 30 -16.26 2.30 10.61
N GLU A 31 -17.04 1.86 11.60
CA GLU A 31 -16.82 2.22 13.02
C GLU A 31 -15.43 1.75 13.50
N HIS A 32 -14.68 1.08 12.63
CA HIS A 32 -13.38 0.49 12.85
C HIS A 32 -12.31 1.18 12.02
N PRO A 33 -11.10 1.29 12.58
CA PRO A 33 -9.95 1.83 11.85
C PRO A 33 -9.67 1.02 10.57
N VAL A 34 -9.27 1.73 9.53
CA VAL A 34 -8.82 1.13 8.27
C VAL A 34 -7.30 0.92 8.32
N ILE A 35 -6.84 -0.22 7.85
CA ILE A 35 -5.41 -0.52 7.74
C ILE A 35 -5.04 -0.53 6.26
N TYR A 36 -4.32 0.51 5.84
CA TYR A 36 -3.82 0.66 4.50
C TYR A 36 -2.43 0.06 4.37
N PHE A 37 -2.23 -0.77 3.36
CA PHE A 37 -0.92 -1.27 2.96
C PHE A 37 -0.48 -0.59 1.66
N ASP A 38 0.77 -0.10 1.63
CA ASP A 38 1.41 0.12 0.34
C ASP A 38 1.72 -1.21 -0.34
N MET A 39 1.97 -1.18 -1.64
CA MET A 39 2.28 -2.37 -2.41
C MET A 39 3.78 -2.53 -2.64
N ASP A 40 4.40 -1.56 -3.32
CA ASP A 40 5.79 -1.65 -3.75
C ASP A 40 6.72 -1.44 -2.54
N GLY A 41 7.58 -2.42 -2.23
CA GLY A 41 8.46 -2.36 -1.06
C GLY A 41 7.78 -2.75 0.27
N VAL A 42 6.49 -3.11 0.25
CA VAL A 42 5.74 -3.62 1.41
C VAL A 42 5.16 -4.99 1.09
N LEU A 43 4.15 -5.07 0.24
CA LEU A 43 3.54 -6.35 -0.15
C LEU A 43 4.32 -7.07 -1.24
N ALA A 44 4.92 -6.32 -2.16
CA ALA A 44 5.70 -6.81 -3.28
C ALA A 44 7.14 -6.32 -3.20
N GLU A 45 8.11 -7.19 -3.52
CA GLU A 45 9.51 -6.79 -3.59
C GLU A 45 9.67 -5.66 -4.62
N TRP A 46 10.38 -4.60 -4.20
CA TRP A 46 10.70 -3.47 -5.06
C TRP A 46 12.21 -3.28 -5.16
N ASN A 47 12.71 -3.14 -6.37
CA ASN A 47 14.12 -2.85 -6.60
C ASN A 47 14.34 -1.35 -6.83
N TRP A 48 15.46 -0.85 -6.30
CA TRP A 48 15.91 0.50 -6.57
C TRP A 48 16.04 0.75 -8.07
N ALA A 49 15.81 1.98 -8.49
CA ALA A 49 16.17 2.40 -9.84
C ALA A 49 17.68 2.26 -10.03
N LYS A 50 18.11 1.78 -11.19
CA LYS A 50 19.53 1.61 -11.52
C LYS A 50 20.24 2.95 -11.47
N SER A 51 21.32 3.01 -10.69
CA SER A 51 22.17 4.19 -10.49
C SER A 51 23.58 3.76 -10.12
N ASP A 52 24.49 4.71 -9.95
CA ASP A 52 25.83 4.43 -9.44
C ASP A 52 25.81 3.85 -8.02
N GLU A 53 24.82 4.23 -7.20
CA GLU A 53 24.63 3.72 -5.85
C GLU A 53 23.93 2.33 -5.84
N HIS A 54 23.14 2.06 -6.87
CA HIS A 54 22.38 0.81 -7.05
C HIS A 54 22.65 0.20 -8.44
N PRO A 55 23.86 -0.32 -8.70
CA PRO A 55 24.24 -0.84 -10.03
C PRO A 55 23.40 -2.05 -10.48
N ASP A 56 22.90 -2.82 -9.50
CA ASP A 56 22.01 -3.97 -9.72
C ASP A 56 20.52 -3.59 -9.70
N GLY A 57 20.22 -2.29 -9.68
CA GLY A 57 18.87 -1.78 -9.74
C GLY A 57 18.22 -1.98 -11.11
N VAL A 58 16.91 -1.75 -11.17
CA VAL A 58 16.12 -1.90 -12.40
C VAL A 58 16.17 -0.64 -13.26
N THR A 59 16.21 -0.81 -14.55
CA THR A 59 16.08 0.27 -15.51
C THR A 59 14.62 0.66 -15.73
N MET A 60 14.38 1.89 -16.17
CA MET A 60 13.01 2.31 -16.54
C MET A 60 12.42 1.46 -17.67
N GLU A 61 13.25 0.96 -18.60
CA GLU A 61 12.81 0.06 -19.67
C GLU A 61 12.28 -1.26 -19.10
N GLU A 62 12.96 -1.83 -18.10
CA GLU A 62 12.51 -3.04 -17.41
C GLU A 62 11.21 -2.79 -16.64
N VAL A 63 11.11 -1.68 -15.89
CA VAL A 63 9.92 -1.32 -15.12
C VAL A 63 8.68 -1.15 -16.02
N PHE A 64 8.87 -0.62 -17.24
CA PHE A 64 7.77 -0.45 -18.19
C PHE A 64 7.59 -1.64 -19.13
N SER A 65 8.34 -2.72 -18.95
CA SER A 65 8.10 -3.94 -19.73
C SER A 65 6.83 -4.65 -19.29
N PRO A 66 6.06 -5.21 -20.23
CA PRO A 66 4.85 -5.96 -19.88
C PRO A 66 5.16 -7.13 -18.93
N GLY A 67 4.36 -7.25 -17.87
CA GLY A 67 4.50 -8.30 -16.87
C GLY A 67 5.43 -7.96 -15.71
N TYR A 68 6.09 -6.81 -15.71
CA TYR A 68 7.02 -6.42 -14.63
C TYR A 68 6.33 -6.41 -13.26
N PHE A 69 5.26 -5.61 -13.12
CA PHE A 69 4.56 -5.49 -11.83
C PHE A 69 3.83 -6.77 -11.43
N ARG A 70 3.30 -7.49 -12.39
CA ARG A 70 2.67 -8.79 -12.12
C ARG A 70 3.69 -9.85 -11.69
N GLY A 71 4.92 -9.76 -12.16
CA GLY A 71 6.01 -10.69 -11.84
C GLY A 71 6.76 -10.39 -10.55
N LEU A 72 6.43 -9.32 -9.84
CA LEU A 72 7.07 -9.00 -8.56
C LEU A 72 6.81 -10.10 -7.53
N LYS A 73 7.83 -10.46 -6.78
CA LYS A 73 7.68 -11.47 -5.72
C LYS A 73 6.94 -10.88 -4.54
N PRO A 74 6.03 -11.63 -3.91
CA PRO A 74 5.44 -11.22 -2.66
C PRO A 74 6.48 -11.19 -1.54
N ILE A 75 6.31 -10.27 -0.59
CA ILE A 75 7.00 -10.29 0.69
C ILE A 75 6.09 -11.06 1.64
N ASP A 76 6.39 -12.34 1.81
CA ASP A 76 5.49 -13.31 2.43
C ASP A 76 5.01 -12.88 3.82
N GLU A 77 5.86 -12.25 4.61
CA GLU A 77 5.53 -11.79 5.96
C GLU A 77 4.44 -10.71 5.96
N TYR A 78 4.49 -9.76 5.02
CA TYR A 78 3.45 -8.73 4.91
C TYR A 78 2.15 -9.26 4.29
N ILE A 79 2.26 -10.24 3.40
CA ILE A 79 1.09 -10.98 2.89
C ILE A 79 0.41 -11.74 4.02
N GLU A 80 1.18 -12.43 4.87
CA GLU A 80 0.65 -13.15 6.04
C GLU A 80 0.02 -12.18 7.05
N LEU A 81 0.65 -11.02 7.29
CA LEU A 81 0.10 -9.97 8.16
C LEU A 81 -1.25 -9.48 7.64
N ALA A 82 -1.36 -9.16 6.34
CA ALA A 82 -2.60 -8.69 5.73
C ALA A 82 -3.72 -9.73 5.83
N ASN A 83 -3.40 -11.00 5.54
CA ASN A 83 -4.34 -12.12 5.69
C ASN A 83 -4.79 -12.31 7.15
N THR A 84 -3.85 -12.23 8.10
CA THR A 84 -4.15 -12.38 9.53
C THR A 84 -5.06 -11.26 10.03
N LEU A 85 -4.76 -10.00 9.68
CA LEU A 85 -5.59 -8.85 10.03
C LEU A 85 -7.00 -8.99 9.45
N HIS A 86 -7.10 -9.34 8.17
CA HIS A 86 -8.39 -9.57 7.52
C HIS A 86 -9.19 -10.69 8.21
N SER A 87 -8.55 -11.83 8.52
CA SER A 87 -9.19 -12.96 9.18
C SER A 87 -9.71 -12.64 10.58
N LYS A 88 -9.12 -11.63 11.22
CA LYS A 88 -9.57 -11.09 12.52
C LYS A 88 -10.63 -9.98 12.40
N GLY A 89 -11.09 -9.70 11.18
CA GLY A 89 -12.15 -8.74 10.90
C GLY A 89 -11.70 -7.29 10.75
N ALA A 90 -10.40 -7.04 10.58
CA ALA A 90 -9.91 -5.70 10.26
C ALA A 90 -10.29 -5.29 8.83
N ASP A 91 -10.58 -4.01 8.62
CA ASP A 91 -10.75 -3.42 7.29
C ASP A 91 -9.37 -3.18 6.66
N VAL A 92 -8.94 -4.11 5.83
CA VAL A 92 -7.65 -4.06 5.14
C VAL A 92 -7.85 -3.50 3.73
N ARG A 93 -7.10 -2.46 3.40
CA ARG A 93 -7.15 -1.79 2.09
C ARG A 93 -5.75 -1.58 1.52
N ILE A 94 -5.69 -1.32 0.23
CA ILE A 94 -4.45 -1.05 -0.50
C ILE A 94 -4.41 0.43 -0.88
N LEU A 95 -3.27 1.08 -0.64
CA LEU A 95 -3.04 2.48 -0.98
C LEU A 95 -1.63 2.62 -1.57
N SER A 96 -1.51 2.51 -2.88
CA SER A 96 -0.21 2.45 -3.56
C SER A 96 -0.09 3.50 -4.66
N LYS A 97 1.07 4.15 -4.73
CA LYS A 97 1.40 5.00 -5.88
C LYS A 97 1.63 4.14 -7.13
N SER A 98 1.16 4.62 -8.28
CA SER A 98 1.27 3.87 -9.52
C SER A 98 1.36 4.78 -10.73
N CYS A 99 2.11 4.36 -11.75
CA CYS A 99 1.91 4.88 -13.09
C CYS A 99 0.70 4.20 -13.74
N PHE A 100 0.12 4.85 -14.73
CA PHE A 100 -1.10 4.33 -15.39
C PHE A 100 -0.91 2.92 -15.95
N MET A 101 0.23 2.64 -16.56
CA MET A 101 0.51 1.35 -17.20
C MET A 101 0.60 0.19 -16.19
N ALA A 102 1.02 0.46 -14.96
CA ALA A 102 1.19 -0.56 -13.92
C ALA A 102 -0.13 -0.98 -13.25
N ILE A 103 -1.19 -0.15 -13.35
CA ILE A 103 -2.43 -0.36 -12.59
C ILE A 103 -3.03 -1.74 -12.82
N LYS A 104 -3.15 -2.15 -14.07
CA LYS A 104 -3.73 -3.44 -14.42
C LYS A 104 -2.93 -4.60 -13.84
N GLU A 105 -1.61 -4.56 -13.99
CA GLU A 105 -0.72 -5.61 -13.51
C GLU A 105 -0.67 -5.67 -11.99
N LYS A 106 -0.66 -4.52 -11.31
CA LYS A 106 -0.76 -4.44 -9.86
C LYS A 106 -2.08 -5.01 -9.35
N TRP A 107 -3.19 -4.72 -10.04
CA TRP A 107 -4.48 -5.33 -9.70
C TRP A 107 -4.48 -6.85 -9.87
N GLU A 108 -3.97 -7.35 -11.00
CA GLU A 108 -3.85 -8.80 -11.26
C GLU A 108 -2.97 -9.47 -10.18
N TRP A 109 -1.86 -8.83 -9.81
CA TRP A 109 -0.98 -9.27 -8.73
C TRP A 109 -1.71 -9.35 -7.38
N LEU A 110 -2.49 -8.33 -7.04
CA LEU A 110 -3.29 -8.33 -5.80
C LEU A 110 -4.31 -9.47 -5.78
N GLN A 111 -4.97 -9.75 -6.89
CA GLN A 111 -5.92 -10.86 -6.96
C GLN A 111 -5.26 -12.23 -6.80
N GLU A 112 -4.01 -12.36 -7.21
CA GLU A 112 -3.23 -13.60 -7.06
C GLU A 112 -2.73 -13.80 -5.62
N ASN A 113 -2.31 -12.73 -4.93
CA ASN A 113 -1.64 -12.82 -3.63
C ASN A 113 -2.55 -12.48 -2.43
N LEU A 114 -3.56 -11.62 -2.62
CA LEU A 114 -4.53 -11.18 -1.60
C LEU A 114 -5.96 -11.23 -2.16
N PRO A 115 -6.50 -12.41 -2.49
CA PRO A 115 -7.78 -12.56 -3.20
C PRO A 115 -9.00 -12.05 -2.42
N PHE A 116 -8.87 -11.77 -1.12
CA PHE A 116 -9.93 -11.17 -0.32
C PHE A 116 -10.09 -9.66 -0.58
N ILE A 117 -9.06 -9.01 -1.16
CA ILE A 117 -9.11 -7.56 -1.44
C ILE A 117 -10.12 -7.30 -2.55
N LYS A 118 -11.10 -6.49 -2.24
CA LYS A 118 -12.10 -6.03 -3.20
C LYS A 118 -11.59 -4.79 -3.95
N LYS A 119 -12.13 -4.58 -5.14
CA LYS A 119 -11.74 -3.47 -6.01
C LYS A 119 -11.97 -2.09 -5.37
N GLU A 120 -13.06 -1.95 -4.65
CA GLU A 120 -13.41 -0.75 -3.88
C GLU A 120 -12.46 -0.46 -2.70
N HIS A 121 -11.63 -1.43 -2.32
CA HIS A 121 -10.62 -1.30 -1.26
C HIS A 121 -9.21 -1.04 -1.81
N VAL A 122 -9.08 -0.75 -3.11
CA VAL A 122 -7.79 -0.47 -3.75
C VAL A 122 -7.75 0.96 -4.27
N TYR A 123 -6.78 1.71 -3.79
CA TYR A 123 -6.53 3.09 -4.16
C TYR A 123 -5.17 3.18 -4.83
N PHE A 124 -5.18 3.37 -6.15
CA PHE A 124 -3.98 3.72 -6.89
C PHE A 124 -3.87 5.24 -6.99
N VAL A 125 -2.71 5.76 -6.62
CA VAL A 125 -2.42 7.20 -6.56
C VAL A 125 -1.41 7.55 -7.65
N PRO A 126 -1.60 8.61 -8.44
CA PRO A 126 -0.57 9.09 -9.35
C PRO A 126 0.74 9.38 -8.63
N LEU A 127 1.88 9.16 -9.32
CA LEU A 127 3.22 9.23 -8.69
C LEU A 127 3.55 10.60 -8.08
N ASP A 128 3.00 11.67 -8.66
CA ASP A 128 3.20 13.07 -8.27
C ASP A 128 2.19 13.59 -7.24
N GLU A 129 1.22 12.76 -6.85
CA GLU A 129 0.18 13.14 -5.88
C GLU A 129 0.45 12.52 -4.50
N GLU A 130 -0.16 13.11 -3.47
CA GLU A 130 -0.08 12.61 -2.09
C GLU A 130 -1.15 11.57 -1.80
N LYS A 131 -0.80 10.50 -1.10
CA LYS A 131 -1.72 9.42 -0.74
C LYS A 131 -2.93 9.90 0.04
N THR A 132 -2.75 10.87 0.92
CA THR A 132 -3.82 11.44 1.76
C THR A 132 -4.97 12.08 0.98
N GLY A 133 -4.72 12.51 -0.26
CA GLY A 133 -5.74 13.10 -1.14
C GLY A 133 -6.64 12.08 -1.84
N PHE A 134 -6.36 10.78 -1.71
CA PHE A 134 -7.01 9.70 -2.47
C PHE A 134 -7.78 8.72 -1.61
N VAL A 135 -7.73 8.88 -0.33
CA VAL A 135 -8.53 8.09 0.61
C VAL A 135 -9.61 8.95 1.22
N PRO A 136 -10.67 8.31 1.75
CA PRO A 136 -11.67 9.01 2.56
C PRO A 136 -11.04 9.74 3.73
N GLU A 137 -11.88 10.50 4.42
CA GLU A 137 -11.49 11.13 5.67
C GLU A 137 -10.68 10.17 6.56
N ILE A 138 -9.40 10.49 6.73
CA ILE A 138 -8.47 9.70 7.55
C ILE A 138 -8.77 10.00 9.00
N SER A 139 -9.08 8.98 9.79
CA SER A 139 -9.21 9.09 11.23
C SER A 139 -7.85 9.02 11.93
N ASP A 140 -7.79 9.49 13.18
CA ASP A 140 -6.57 9.40 14.02
C ASP A 140 -6.11 7.95 14.27
N TYR A 141 -6.97 6.98 13.98
CA TYR A 141 -6.74 5.55 14.22
C TYR A 141 -6.44 4.77 12.93
N ASP A 142 -6.62 5.38 11.75
CA ASP A 142 -6.32 4.71 10.49
C ASP A 142 -4.82 4.51 10.33
N VAL A 143 -4.43 3.31 9.98
CA VAL A 143 -3.04 2.90 9.87
C VAL A 143 -2.57 2.96 8.43
N LEU A 144 -1.39 3.51 8.18
CA LEU A 144 -0.66 3.35 6.92
C LEU A 144 0.62 2.56 7.17
N ILE A 145 0.78 1.42 6.51
CA ILE A 145 2.01 0.63 6.46
C ILE A 145 2.69 0.90 5.13
N ASP A 146 3.85 1.56 5.17
CA ASP A 146 4.54 2.07 3.99
C ASP A 146 6.06 2.03 4.22
N ASP A 147 6.85 1.82 3.17
CA ASP A 147 8.32 1.82 3.24
C ASP A 147 8.93 3.18 2.90
N TYR A 148 8.13 4.14 2.38
CA TYR A 148 8.58 5.45 1.96
C TYR A 148 8.24 6.54 2.97
N ASN A 149 9.29 7.13 3.59
CA ASN A 149 9.13 8.12 4.67
C ASN A 149 8.21 9.30 4.33
N PRO A 150 8.28 9.95 3.15
CA PRO A 150 7.40 11.07 2.83
C PRO A 150 5.90 10.71 2.87
N ASN A 151 5.51 9.50 2.49
CA ASN A 151 4.12 9.07 2.61
C ASN A 151 3.68 8.99 4.07
N LEU A 152 4.56 8.49 4.94
CA LEU A 152 4.31 8.37 6.38
C LEU A 152 4.29 9.73 7.09
N GLU A 153 5.14 10.67 6.66
CA GLU A 153 5.22 12.02 7.24
C GLU A 153 3.93 12.84 7.03
N ASN A 154 3.26 12.59 5.90
CA ASN A 154 2.01 13.27 5.54
C ASN A 154 0.76 12.54 6.04
N TRP A 155 0.91 11.33 6.62
CA TRP A 155 -0.21 10.56 7.14
C TRP A 155 -0.68 11.09 8.49
N THR A 156 -1.96 11.45 8.61
CA THR A 156 -2.54 12.05 9.82
C THR A 156 -2.97 11.03 10.87
N GLY A 157 -3.14 9.76 10.48
CA GLY A 157 -3.43 8.65 11.39
C GLY A 157 -2.17 8.05 12.01
N ILE A 158 -2.08 6.74 12.06
CA ILE A 158 -0.96 5.99 12.64
C ILE A 158 -0.01 5.54 11.52
N PRO A 159 1.14 6.19 11.31
CA PRO A 159 2.13 5.76 10.34
C PRO A 159 2.98 4.62 10.89
N ILE A 160 3.12 3.54 10.11
CA ILE A 160 3.99 2.41 10.42
C ILE A 160 4.98 2.19 9.29
N LYS A 161 6.27 2.25 9.63
CA LYS A 161 7.36 1.99 8.69
C LYS A 161 7.50 0.50 8.42
N ALA A 162 7.33 0.10 7.18
CA ALA A 162 7.73 -1.23 6.74
C ALA A 162 9.25 -1.26 6.57
N ILE A 163 9.92 -2.20 7.21
CA ILE A 163 11.37 -2.41 7.13
C ILE A 163 11.64 -3.68 6.35
N THR A 164 12.43 -3.54 5.31
CA THR A 164 12.91 -4.61 4.46
C THR A 164 14.44 -4.57 4.38
N ASP A 165 15.05 -5.50 3.71
CA ASP A 165 16.49 -5.51 3.43
C ASP A 165 16.96 -4.28 2.62
N LYS A 166 16.03 -3.58 1.96
CA LYS A 166 16.30 -2.45 1.06
C LYS A 166 16.08 -1.07 1.67
N ASN A 167 15.64 -0.99 2.91
CA ASN A 167 15.42 0.31 3.56
C ASN A 167 15.96 0.35 4.99
N THR A 168 16.00 1.53 5.58
CA THR A 168 16.55 1.75 6.92
C THR A 168 15.48 2.11 7.92
N ILE A 169 15.70 1.75 9.18
CA ILE A 169 14.86 2.16 10.30
C ILE A 169 14.85 3.68 10.41
N ASN A 170 13.65 4.26 10.48
CA ASN A 170 13.45 5.64 10.85
C ASN A 170 12.84 5.69 12.27
N PRO A 171 13.56 6.19 13.29
CA PRO A 171 13.11 6.17 14.68
C PRO A 171 11.89 7.05 14.95
N ARG A 172 11.47 7.88 13.99
CA ARG A 172 10.26 8.72 14.10
C ARG A 172 8.97 7.93 13.99
N PHE A 173 9.03 6.72 13.37
CA PHE A 173 7.84 5.89 13.15
C PHE A 173 7.94 4.59 13.94
N LYS A 174 6.80 4.02 14.27
CA LYS A 174 6.74 2.60 14.62
C LYS A 174 7.14 1.79 13.38
N TRP A 175 7.76 0.65 13.56
CA TRP A 175 8.22 -0.17 12.43
C TRP A 175 7.88 -1.64 12.63
N ILE A 176 7.76 -2.33 11.51
CA ILE A 176 7.66 -3.77 11.41
C ILE A 176 8.83 -4.21 10.52
N GLU A 177 9.65 -5.11 11.01
CA GLU A 177 10.80 -5.63 10.27
C GLU A 177 10.44 -6.95 9.59
N GLN A 178 10.78 -7.06 8.32
CA GLN A 178 10.86 -8.34 7.62
C GLN A 178 11.76 -9.28 8.44
N ASP A 179 11.83 -10.42 8.58
CA ASP A 179 12.70 -11.30 9.39
C ASP A 179 12.74 -11.04 10.91
N SER A 180 11.99 -10.09 11.42
CA SER A 180 11.86 -9.88 12.85
C SER A 180 11.29 -11.14 13.53
N PRO A 181 11.80 -11.54 14.72
CA PRO A 181 11.15 -12.58 15.52
C PRO A 181 9.69 -12.24 15.87
N VAL A 182 9.36 -10.95 15.88
CA VAL A 182 8.00 -10.46 16.08
C VAL A 182 7.15 -10.72 14.83
N PHE A 183 7.75 -10.61 13.65
CA PHE A 183 7.07 -10.93 12.37
C PHE A 183 6.69 -12.42 12.27
N LYS A 184 7.54 -13.30 12.76
CA LYS A 184 7.24 -14.74 12.86
C LYS A 184 6.10 -15.07 13.83
N LYS A 185 5.52 -14.03 14.48
CA LYS A 185 4.35 -14.09 15.34
C LYS A 185 3.29 -13.11 14.87
N THR A 186 2.95 -13.19 13.57
CA THR A 186 1.92 -12.33 12.92
C THR A 186 0.64 -12.22 13.72
N ASP A 187 0.24 -13.29 14.42
CA ASP A 187 -0.89 -13.27 15.33
C ASP A 187 -0.76 -12.27 16.47
N ILE A 188 0.45 -12.08 17.00
CA ILE A 188 0.70 -11.13 18.09
C ILE A 188 0.66 -9.71 17.55
N ILE A 189 1.31 -9.45 16.42
CA ILE A 189 1.29 -8.12 15.78
C ILE A 189 -0.14 -7.73 15.41
N ALA A 190 -0.86 -8.62 14.75
CA ALA A 190 -2.26 -8.38 14.40
C ALA A 190 -3.12 -8.11 15.65
N TYR A 191 -2.89 -8.86 16.73
CA TYR A 191 -3.58 -8.66 17.99
C TYR A 191 -3.21 -7.34 18.67
N GLU A 192 -1.94 -6.98 18.68
CA GLU A 192 -1.46 -5.71 19.23
C GLU A 192 -1.98 -4.53 18.41
N MET A 193 -1.92 -4.60 17.08
CA MET A 193 -2.49 -3.59 16.20
C MET A 193 -3.99 -3.42 16.46
N LEU A 194 -4.76 -4.50 16.50
CA LEU A 194 -6.20 -4.45 16.77
C LEU A 194 -6.53 -3.96 18.18
N ASN A 195 -5.67 -4.17 19.17
CA ASN A 195 -5.88 -3.66 20.52
C ASN A 195 -5.52 -2.18 20.66
N VAL A 196 -4.47 -1.72 19.97
CA VAL A 196 -4.16 -0.28 19.89
C VAL A 196 -5.29 0.49 19.21
N LEU A 197 -5.94 -0.14 18.23
CA LEU A 197 -7.05 0.45 17.48
C LEU A 197 -8.40 0.43 18.23
N LYS A 198 -8.50 -0.27 19.37
CA LYS A 198 -9.72 -0.33 20.21
C LYS A 198 -9.67 0.60 21.43
N GLN A 199 -8.55 1.26 21.67
CA GLN A 199 -8.35 2.24 22.74
C GLN A 199 -8.61 3.66 22.25
#